data_4ce89bb13ba06c358a85c862401c9ea6
#
_entry.id   4ce89bb13ba06c358a85c862401c9ea6
#
_cell.length_a   1.000
_cell.length_b   1.000
_cell.length_c   1.000
_cell.angle_alpha   90.00
_cell.angle_beta   90.00
_cell.angle_gamma   90.00
#
_symmetry.space_group_name_H-M   'P 1'
#
loop_
_entity.id
_entity.type
_entity.pdbx_description
1 polymer ?
#
loop_
_entity_poly.entity_id
_entity_poly.type
_entity_poly.pdbx_seq_one_letter_code
_entity_poly.pdbx_strand_id
1 'polypeptide(L)'
;FSQIFKGNHDLQIKYQNFGGFVRGKYWYDSALANNSVDYGHNPTSTVGNVSGSDLNYNGADQKIDDSNFNNLSKASGVALLDAFIYGEFEVLDMPLDVRLGKQVVSWGESTFIQGGVNAINPLDVNAFRRPGSELKEALLPVNMAYANIGLSDNLSAETFYQLTFEEHVIPGCGTYFSGNDYAAEGCNNISVSDGALSVARSDDGNRLASDDGQYGVALRYIAEELGDTEFGIYAMNIHNRAPTVNVIKNNVDETAAGNAAGAAVGAQGQADIQAAVVGGQLVLNSAEYFQALQDLQAASVAAGQRAGAAAVVNNSSYYVSYEEDIQLMGLSFATNVGSVALSGEVTHKLDVPVQINGPTLITALLGANLADDKVTGEALQAANIAFQGDPSNVTLQGNLATANANYVAAQSNNNELDIQVLNAAEGSEIDGFQLFDVSQVQMTAIQFFDQVAGASRVTLIGEAAMTYVHGFDEDSSLKFGRNDIFGHPNVTTDDGFVTETAYGYRARVSADYTDVFAGVNLKPMLSWSHDVEGYAPQPGGAFQEGQQTLGLSVEASYLSMYNAALSYTQYMGGDYSTVSDRDFASISMGVQF
;
A
#
# COMPACT_ATOMS: atom_id res chain seq x y z
N PHE A 1 -10.15 15.25 -13.42
CA PHE A 1 -8.76 15.53 -13.83
C PHE A 1 -8.21 16.70 -13.02
N SER A 2 -6.88 16.79 -12.90
CA SER A 2 -6.19 17.85 -12.16
C SER A 2 -5.87 19.06 -13.02
N GLN A 3 -5.89 20.25 -12.41
CA GLN A 3 -5.45 21.52 -13.01
C GLN A 3 -4.58 22.24 -11.99
N ILE A 4 -3.28 21.92 -12.00
CA ILE A 4 -2.35 22.33 -10.94
C ILE A 4 -1.50 23.51 -11.40
N PHE A 5 -1.48 24.55 -10.56
CA PHE A 5 -0.45 25.58 -10.56
C PHE A 5 0.52 25.30 -9.41
N LYS A 6 1.82 25.20 -9.69
CA LYS A 6 2.83 24.93 -8.66
C LYS A 6 4.08 25.76 -8.88
N GLY A 7 4.84 25.97 -7.81
CA GLY A 7 6.15 26.60 -7.87
C GLY A 7 7.09 26.06 -6.80
N ASN A 8 8.37 25.95 -7.17
CA ASN A 8 9.47 25.58 -6.28
C ASN A 8 10.48 26.73 -6.26
N HIS A 9 11.01 27.06 -5.09
CA HIS A 9 12.00 28.11 -4.92
C HIS A 9 13.14 27.61 -4.06
N ASP A 10 14.36 27.79 -4.58
CA ASP A 10 15.61 27.44 -3.93
C ASP A 10 16.33 28.70 -3.51
N LEU A 11 16.83 28.72 -2.27
CA LEU A 11 17.72 29.75 -1.75
C LEU A 11 18.96 29.09 -1.18
N GLN A 12 20.14 29.42 -1.74
CA GLN A 12 21.42 29.00 -1.22
C GLN A 12 22.24 30.21 -0.79
N ILE A 13 22.82 30.15 0.39
CA ILE A 13 23.75 31.12 0.92
C ILE A 13 25.06 30.40 1.27
N LYS A 14 26.19 30.84 0.72
CA LYS A 14 27.52 30.29 1.03
C LYS A 14 28.44 31.39 1.55
N TYR A 15 29.09 31.11 2.66
CA TYR A 15 30.08 31.98 3.27
C TYR A 15 31.30 31.17 3.72
N GLN A 16 32.43 31.32 3.03
CA GLN A 16 33.63 30.51 3.25
C GLN A 16 33.32 29.01 3.18
N ASN A 17 33.62 28.28 4.26
CA ASN A 17 33.40 26.82 4.37
C ASN A 17 31.99 26.45 4.83
N PHE A 18 31.12 27.42 5.10
CA PHE A 18 29.77 27.20 5.57
C PHE A 18 28.75 27.63 4.54
N GLY A 19 27.59 26.97 4.57
CA GLY A 19 26.47 27.39 3.77
C GLY A 19 25.14 26.95 4.38
N GLY A 20 24.08 27.45 3.78
CA GLY A 20 22.73 27.05 4.09
C GLY A 20 21.93 26.93 2.80
N PHE A 21 21.01 25.98 2.77
CA PHE A 21 20.13 25.74 1.65
C PHE A 21 18.69 25.61 2.15
N VAL A 22 17.76 26.27 1.44
CA VAL A 22 16.33 26.20 1.72
C VAL A 22 15.59 26.02 0.41
N ARG A 23 14.66 25.05 0.37
CA ARG A 23 13.73 24.81 -0.73
C ARG A 23 12.30 24.80 -0.22
N GLY A 24 11.46 25.61 -0.83
CA GLY A 24 10.03 25.66 -0.57
C GLY A 24 9.23 25.35 -1.83
N LYS A 25 8.09 24.69 -1.67
CA LYS A 25 7.10 24.48 -2.74
C LYS A 25 5.72 24.99 -2.34
N TYR A 26 4.93 25.37 -3.33
CA TYR A 26 3.49 25.63 -3.18
C TYR A 26 2.73 25.07 -4.38
N TRP A 27 1.47 24.77 -4.19
CA TRP A 27 0.60 24.24 -5.25
C TRP A 27 -0.86 24.61 -4.99
N TYR A 28 -1.61 24.62 -6.08
CA TYR A 28 -3.06 24.77 -6.08
C TYR A 28 -3.66 23.99 -7.25
N ASP A 29 -4.40 22.93 -6.96
CA ASP A 29 -5.19 22.17 -7.93
C ASP A 29 -6.60 22.75 -7.98
N SER A 30 -6.88 23.55 -9.02
CA SER A 30 -8.16 24.23 -9.14
C SER A 30 -9.32 23.28 -9.43
N ALA A 31 -9.06 22.15 -10.08
CA ALA A 31 -10.10 21.17 -10.36
C ALA A 31 -10.48 20.40 -9.09
N LEU A 32 -9.49 19.89 -8.37
CA LEU A 32 -9.74 19.15 -7.13
C LEU A 32 -10.32 20.01 -6.03
N ALA A 33 -9.85 21.28 -5.92
CA ALA A 33 -10.32 22.22 -4.90
C ALA A 33 -11.77 22.69 -5.11
N ASN A 34 -12.28 22.77 -6.35
CA ASN A 34 -13.54 23.44 -6.65
C ASN A 34 -14.63 22.53 -7.21
N ASN A 35 -14.28 21.39 -7.80
CA ASN A 35 -15.25 20.52 -8.45
C ASN A 35 -15.60 19.32 -7.55
N SER A 36 -16.77 18.76 -7.78
CA SER A 36 -17.15 17.46 -7.26
C SER A 36 -16.48 16.35 -8.06
N VAL A 37 -16.27 15.19 -7.44
CA VAL A 37 -15.80 13.96 -8.07
C VAL A 37 -16.91 12.92 -8.05
N ASP A 38 -16.92 12.01 -9.03
CA ASP A 38 -18.02 11.05 -9.23
C ASP A 38 -18.25 10.15 -8.00
N TYR A 39 -17.23 9.90 -7.22
CA TYR A 39 -17.27 9.03 -6.04
C TYR A 39 -16.71 9.72 -4.79
N GLY A 40 -16.80 11.05 -4.76
CA GLY A 40 -16.38 11.81 -3.58
C GLY A 40 -17.18 11.35 -2.36
N HIS A 41 -16.49 10.89 -1.34
CA HIS A 41 -17.07 10.67 -0.03
C HIS A 41 -16.41 11.61 0.98
N ASN A 42 -17.10 11.84 2.09
CA ASN A 42 -16.52 12.63 3.17
C ASN A 42 -15.65 11.71 4.03
N PRO A 43 -14.30 11.79 3.93
CA PRO A 43 -13.39 10.94 4.70
C PRO A 43 -13.43 11.24 6.21
N THR A 44 -14.05 12.34 6.60
CA THR A 44 -14.16 12.75 8.00
C THR A 44 -15.44 12.23 8.67
N SER A 45 -16.31 11.53 7.94
CA SER A 45 -17.50 10.96 8.53
C SER A 45 -17.09 9.87 9.53
N THR A 46 -17.32 10.14 10.80
CA THR A 46 -17.06 9.21 11.89
C THR A 46 -18.11 8.12 11.86
N VAL A 47 -17.67 6.89 11.71
CA VAL A 47 -18.50 5.70 11.48
C VAL A 47 -19.51 5.42 12.58
N GLY A 48 -19.26 5.81 13.82
CA GLY A 48 -20.22 5.64 14.92
C GLY A 48 -21.56 6.37 14.74
N ASN A 49 -21.69 7.22 13.72
CA ASN A 49 -22.89 7.98 13.39
C ASN A 49 -23.28 7.89 11.90
N VAL A 50 -22.69 6.97 11.14
CA VAL A 50 -23.10 6.81 9.75
C VAL A 50 -24.50 6.22 9.74
N SER A 51 -25.49 7.09 9.58
CA SER A 51 -26.79 6.62 9.10
C SER A 51 -26.57 6.07 7.71
N GLY A 52 -27.28 5.02 7.31
CA GLY A 52 -27.17 4.42 5.97
C GLY A 52 -27.31 5.40 4.80
N SER A 53 -27.61 6.69 5.07
CA SER A 53 -27.65 7.79 4.11
C SER A 53 -26.28 8.35 3.74
N ASP A 54 -25.27 8.27 4.60
CA ASP A 54 -23.95 8.84 4.32
C ASP A 54 -23.03 7.85 3.58
N LEU A 55 -23.37 6.57 3.63
CA LEU A 55 -22.79 5.52 2.80
C LEU A 55 -23.58 5.30 1.50
N ASN A 56 -24.69 6.00 1.31
CA ASN A 56 -25.44 5.92 0.08
C ASN A 56 -24.63 6.57 -1.05
N TYR A 57 -23.96 5.75 -1.78
CA TYR A 57 -23.62 5.94 -3.19
C TYR A 57 -24.93 6.14 -3.99
N ASN A 58 -25.60 7.26 -3.78
CA ASN A 58 -26.78 7.61 -4.55
C ASN A 58 -26.41 8.25 -5.90
N GLY A 59 -25.14 8.14 -6.31
CA GLY A 59 -24.64 8.65 -7.58
C GLY A 59 -24.50 10.18 -7.63
N ALA A 60 -24.59 10.87 -6.52
CA ALA A 60 -24.36 12.31 -6.50
C ALA A 60 -22.86 12.62 -6.36
N ASP A 61 -22.34 13.41 -7.30
CA ASP A 61 -20.99 13.94 -7.24
C ASP A 61 -20.79 14.72 -5.93
N GLN A 62 -19.73 14.42 -5.20
CA GLN A 62 -19.40 15.13 -3.96
C GLN A 62 -18.01 15.77 -4.05
N LYS A 63 -17.89 16.92 -3.39
CA LYS A 63 -16.60 17.57 -3.22
C LYS A 63 -15.79 16.81 -2.16
N ILE A 64 -14.53 16.54 -2.46
CA ILE A 64 -13.61 15.93 -1.49
C ILE A 64 -13.33 16.93 -0.37
N ASP A 65 -13.50 16.50 0.89
CA ASP A 65 -13.02 17.22 2.06
C ASP A 65 -11.61 16.73 2.39
N ASP A 66 -10.61 17.54 2.05
CA ASP A 66 -9.19 17.25 2.27
C ASP A 66 -8.64 17.91 3.56
N SER A 67 -9.52 18.41 4.43
CA SER A 67 -9.12 19.16 5.64
C SER A 67 -8.20 18.35 6.55
N ASN A 68 -8.45 17.04 6.66
CA ASN A 68 -7.71 16.10 7.50
C ASN A 68 -6.66 15.27 6.73
N PHE A 69 -6.46 15.53 5.44
CA PHE A 69 -5.40 14.86 4.67
C PHE A 69 -4.03 15.37 5.10
N ASN A 70 -3.01 14.53 4.88
CA ASN A 70 -1.63 14.99 4.92
C ASN A 70 -1.46 16.25 4.06
N ASN A 71 -0.69 17.22 4.54
CA ASN A 71 -0.56 18.50 3.86
C ASN A 71 -0.16 18.38 2.38
N LEU A 72 0.70 17.42 2.05
CA LEU A 72 1.17 17.19 0.67
C LEU A 72 0.12 16.50 -0.22
N SER A 73 -0.90 15.87 0.37
CA SER A 73 -2.03 15.23 -0.34
C SER A 73 -3.19 16.18 -0.60
N LYS A 74 -3.21 17.37 0.00
CA LYS A 74 -4.28 18.37 -0.19
C LYS A 74 -4.30 18.96 -1.59
N ALA A 75 -5.46 19.45 -2.00
CA ALA A 75 -5.63 20.17 -3.26
C ALA A 75 -4.79 21.44 -3.34
N SER A 76 -4.44 22.03 -2.22
CA SER A 76 -3.58 23.21 -2.16
C SER A 76 -2.72 23.23 -0.90
N GLY A 77 -1.53 23.79 -1.00
CA GLY A 77 -0.65 23.88 0.16
C GLY A 77 0.66 24.61 -0.12
N VAL A 78 1.39 24.75 0.98
CA VAL A 78 2.79 25.22 1.00
C VAL A 78 3.58 24.24 1.83
N ALA A 79 4.77 23.86 1.38
CA ALA A 79 5.64 22.96 2.11
C ALA A 79 7.11 23.42 2.05
N LEU A 80 7.78 23.28 3.18
CA LEU A 80 9.23 23.37 3.25
C LEU A 80 9.79 21.98 2.94
N LEU A 81 10.55 21.89 1.85
CA LEU A 81 11.27 20.69 1.48
C LEU A 81 12.63 20.68 2.19
N ASP A 82 13.68 21.03 1.51
CA ASP A 82 15.01 21.08 2.11
C ASP A 82 15.18 22.32 2.99
N ALA A 83 15.83 22.18 4.14
CA ALA A 83 16.25 23.28 5.00
C ALA A 83 17.42 22.81 5.89
N PHE A 84 18.64 23.01 5.43
CA PHE A 84 19.82 22.55 6.15
C PHE A 84 20.98 23.55 6.07
N ILE A 85 21.87 23.46 7.05
CA ILE A 85 23.17 24.10 7.06
C ILE A 85 24.23 23.05 6.75
N TYR A 86 25.32 23.48 6.14
CA TYR A 86 26.45 22.61 5.82
C TYR A 86 27.79 23.29 6.08
N GLY A 87 28.82 22.46 6.29
CA GLY A 87 30.19 22.92 6.45
C GLY A 87 31.18 21.94 5.83
N GLU A 88 32.18 22.49 5.15
CA GLU A 88 33.29 21.78 4.50
C GLU A 88 34.53 21.99 5.35
N PHE A 89 35.14 20.91 5.83
CA PHE A 89 36.30 20.94 6.74
C PHE A 89 37.42 20.04 6.23
N GLU A 90 38.58 20.19 6.79
CA GLU A 90 39.72 19.29 6.64
C GLU A 90 40.16 18.79 8.00
N VAL A 91 40.12 17.48 8.23
CA VAL A 91 40.47 16.84 9.50
C VAL A 91 41.53 15.79 9.24
N LEU A 92 42.75 16.01 9.78
CA LEU A 92 43.90 15.11 9.56
C LEU A 92 44.21 14.89 8.06
N ASP A 93 44.19 15.96 7.27
CA ASP A 93 44.35 15.96 5.82
C ASP A 93 43.26 15.20 5.05
N MET A 94 42.11 14.90 5.70
CA MET A 94 40.96 14.25 5.11
C MET A 94 39.81 15.26 4.93
N PRO A 95 39.21 15.36 3.74
CA PRO A 95 38.03 16.21 3.51
C PRO A 95 36.83 15.68 4.28
N LEU A 96 36.13 16.53 4.99
CA LEU A 96 34.94 16.24 5.77
C LEU A 96 33.83 17.22 5.43
N ASP A 97 32.72 16.70 4.89
CA ASP A 97 31.47 17.42 4.69
C ASP A 97 30.46 17.05 5.76
N VAL A 98 29.87 18.04 6.41
CA VAL A 98 28.79 17.82 7.38
C VAL A 98 27.56 18.63 7.01
N ARG A 99 26.36 18.06 7.24
CA ARG A 99 25.09 18.72 7.06
C ARG A 99 24.19 18.47 8.26
N LEU A 100 23.38 19.47 8.62
CA LEU A 100 22.41 19.37 9.70
C LEU A 100 21.11 20.07 9.30
N GLY A 101 20.00 19.37 9.39
CA GLY A 101 18.68 19.87 9.08
C GLY A 101 17.90 18.98 8.13
N LYS A 102 16.82 19.52 7.56
CA LYS A 102 15.91 18.79 6.68
C LYS A 102 16.54 18.63 5.29
N GLN A 103 16.87 17.40 4.89
CA GLN A 103 17.63 17.08 3.69
C GLN A 103 17.33 15.68 3.15
N VAL A 104 17.67 15.46 1.88
CA VAL A 104 17.64 14.15 1.22
C VAL A 104 19.05 13.56 1.20
N VAL A 105 19.16 12.28 1.57
CA VAL A 105 20.35 11.45 1.40
C VAL A 105 19.98 10.24 0.55
N SER A 106 20.65 10.03 -0.56
CA SER A 106 20.37 8.94 -1.50
C SER A 106 21.60 8.04 -1.60
N TRP A 107 21.44 6.77 -1.24
CA TRP A 107 22.45 5.71 -1.36
C TRP A 107 21.97 4.65 -2.34
N GLY A 108 22.92 3.86 -2.86
CA GLY A 108 22.65 2.77 -3.79
C GLY A 108 22.58 3.20 -5.26
N GLU A 109 22.30 2.25 -6.12
CA GLU A 109 22.41 2.36 -7.58
C GLU A 109 21.07 2.20 -8.32
N SER A 110 19.95 2.11 -7.58
CA SER A 110 18.62 1.97 -8.17
C SER A 110 18.19 3.22 -8.93
N THR A 111 17.56 3.03 -10.08
CA THR A 111 17.08 4.11 -10.93
C THR A 111 15.55 4.21 -10.96
N PHE A 112 14.85 3.08 -11.13
CA PHE A 112 13.38 3.03 -11.29
C PHE A 112 12.70 2.13 -10.26
N ILE A 113 13.35 1.03 -9.87
CA ILE A 113 12.77 -0.01 -9.03
C ILE A 113 13.11 0.29 -7.58
N GLN A 114 12.08 0.39 -6.73
CA GLN A 114 12.22 0.62 -5.31
C GLN A 114 12.53 -0.67 -4.55
N GLY A 115 12.88 -0.55 -3.28
CA GLY A 115 13.16 -1.70 -2.40
C GLY A 115 14.65 -2.01 -2.22
N GLY A 116 15.55 -1.32 -2.94
CA GLY A 116 17.00 -1.42 -2.78
C GLY A 116 17.57 -0.67 -1.58
N VAL A 117 18.82 -0.23 -1.70
CA VAL A 117 19.56 0.52 -0.66
C VAL A 117 18.95 1.90 -0.41
N ASN A 118 18.31 2.51 -1.42
CA ASN A 118 17.74 3.86 -1.33
C ASN A 118 16.41 3.86 -0.53
N ALA A 119 16.49 3.65 0.78
CA ALA A 119 15.35 3.58 1.70
C ALA A 119 15.40 4.66 2.80
N ILE A 120 16.34 5.61 2.72
CA ILE A 120 16.60 6.61 3.77
C ILE A 120 15.47 7.65 3.87
N ASN A 121 14.96 8.10 2.73
CA ASN A 121 13.97 9.17 2.65
C ASN A 121 12.58 8.64 2.30
N PRO A 122 11.51 9.21 2.89
CA PRO A 122 10.15 8.90 2.48
C PRO A 122 9.83 9.46 1.09
N LEU A 123 8.72 8.97 0.53
CA LEU A 123 8.26 9.34 -0.81
C LEU A 123 6.94 10.10 -0.74
N ASP A 124 6.81 11.17 -1.50
CA ASP A 124 5.51 11.75 -1.87
C ASP A 124 5.00 11.03 -3.13
N VAL A 125 4.17 9.99 -2.93
CA VAL A 125 3.59 9.18 -4.01
C VAL A 125 2.71 10.03 -4.92
N ASN A 126 2.07 11.09 -4.38
CA ASN A 126 1.28 12.03 -5.18
C ASN A 126 2.17 12.82 -6.14
N ALA A 127 3.35 13.24 -5.69
CA ALA A 127 4.28 13.98 -6.53
C ALA A 127 4.72 13.16 -7.74
N PHE A 128 5.02 11.88 -7.58
CA PHE A 128 5.40 11.00 -8.71
C PHE A 128 4.34 10.94 -9.82
N ARG A 129 3.08 11.04 -9.45
CA ARG A 129 1.94 10.90 -10.37
C ARG A 129 1.46 12.23 -10.95
N ARG A 130 1.98 13.36 -10.44
CA ARG A 130 1.63 14.70 -10.95
C ARG A 130 2.39 15.01 -12.24
N PRO A 131 1.73 15.55 -13.26
CA PRO A 131 2.40 15.98 -14.49
C PRO A 131 3.50 17.01 -14.23
N GLY A 132 4.65 16.82 -14.88
CA GLY A 132 5.80 17.72 -14.74
C GLY A 132 6.44 17.68 -13.34
N SER A 133 6.31 16.57 -12.62
CA SER A 133 7.01 16.36 -11.35
C SER A 133 8.48 16.06 -11.58
N GLU A 134 9.33 16.62 -10.73
CA GLU A 134 10.74 16.32 -10.69
C GLU A 134 11.04 15.36 -9.53
N LEU A 135 12.10 14.55 -9.66
CA LEU A 135 12.50 13.61 -8.60
C LEU A 135 12.70 14.32 -7.24
N LYS A 136 13.20 15.54 -7.25
CA LYS A 136 13.35 16.37 -6.03
C LYS A 136 12.03 16.74 -5.35
N GLU A 137 10.89 16.55 -6.00
CA GLU A 137 9.57 16.75 -5.39
C GLU A 137 9.01 15.47 -4.79
N ALA A 138 9.52 14.34 -5.22
CA ALA A 138 9.04 13.02 -4.82
C ALA A 138 9.78 12.44 -3.62
N LEU A 139 11.10 12.67 -3.51
CA LEU A 139 11.86 12.31 -2.31
C LEU A 139 11.65 13.39 -1.23
N LEU A 140 11.10 12.99 -0.10
CA LEU A 140 10.83 13.90 1.01
C LEU A 140 12.06 14.05 1.91
N PRO A 141 12.53 15.28 2.12
CA PRO A 141 13.63 15.54 3.04
C PRO A 141 13.23 15.25 4.49
N VAL A 142 14.16 14.71 5.28
CA VAL A 142 13.99 14.42 6.71
C VAL A 142 15.03 15.19 7.51
N ASN A 143 14.68 15.62 8.72
CA ASN A 143 15.64 16.23 9.63
C ASN A 143 16.69 15.22 10.05
N MET A 144 17.94 15.46 9.72
CA MET A 144 19.05 14.56 10.06
C MET A 144 20.39 15.28 10.19
N ALA A 145 21.29 14.66 10.91
CA ALA A 145 22.71 14.94 10.83
C ALA A 145 23.33 13.98 9.81
N TYR A 146 24.19 14.52 8.94
CA TYR A 146 24.88 13.76 7.90
C TYR A 146 26.35 14.18 7.88
N ALA A 147 27.23 13.22 7.65
CA ALA A 147 28.64 13.46 7.44
C ALA A 147 29.20 12.55 6.35
N ASN A 148 30.13 13.09 5.55
CA ASN A 148 30.91 12.37 4.55
C ASN A 148 32.38 12.71 4.75
N ILE A 149 33.23 11.70 4.89
CA ILE A 149 34.69 11.84 5.08
C ILE A 149 35.46 11.04 4.03
N GLY A 150 36.39 11.68 3.32
CA GLY A 150 37.35 11.00 2.47
C GLY A 150 38.49 10.41 3.30
N LEU A 151 38.50 9.09 3.46
CA LEU A 151 39.51 8.37 4.26
C LEU A 151 40.82 8.17 3.52
N SER A 152 40.78 8.13 2.20
CA SER A 152 41.93 8.10 1.28
C SER A 152 41.48 8.60 -0.09
N ASP A 153 42.38 8.63 -1.08
CA ASP A 153 42.04 9.02 -2.45
C ASP A 153 40.92 8.15 -3.07
N ASN A 154 40.82 6.90 -2.63
CA ASN A 154 39.90 5.90 -3.21
C ASN A 154 38.83 5.40 -2.22
N LEU A 155 38.84 5.81 -0.97
CA LEU A 155 37.94 5.34 0.06
C LEU A 155 37.24 6.50 0.76
N SER A 156 35.92 6.48 0.80
CA SER A 156 35.10 7.41 1.59
C SER A 156 34.14 6.68 2.51
N ALA A 157 33.72 7.38 3.56
CA ALA A 157 32.70 6.92 4.49
C ALA A 157 31.62 7.98 4.65
N GLU A 158 30.38 7.55 4.62
CA GLU A 158 29.20 8.39 4.85
C GLU A 158 28.41 7.87 6.06
N THR A 159 27.78 8.77 6.79
CA THR A 159 26.88 8.40 7.89
C THR A 159 25.74 9.40 8.01
N PHE A 160 24.59 8.91 8.43
CA PHE A 160 23.46 9.75 8.81
C PHE A 160 22.87 9.29 10.15
N TYR A 161 22.21 10.23 10.84
CA TYR A 161 21.32 9.97 11.96
C TYR A 161 20.07 10.86 11.80
N GLN A 162 18.89 10.24 11.70
CA GLN A 162 17.63 10.98 11.58
C GLN A 162 17.17 11.46 12.95
N LEU A 163 16.57 12.64 12.98
CA LEU A 163 16.10 13.34 14.18
C LEU A 163 14.58 13.38 14.27
N THR A 164 13.90 13.00 13.19
CA THR A 164 12.43 12.90 13.10
C THR A 164 12.06 11.74 12.21
N PHE A 165 10.94 11.07 12.53
CA PHE A 165 10.30 10.14 11.62
C PHE A 165 9.37 10.90 10.66
N GLU A 166 9.32 10.47 9.40
CA GLU A 166 8.39 10.97 8.38
C GLU A 166 7.92 9.76 7.55
N GLU A 167 6.62 9.58 7.38
CA GLU A 167 6.04 8.49 6.59
C GLU A 167 6.00 8.80 5.09
N HIS A 168 5.72 7.80 4.27
CA HIS A 168 5.34 8.00 2.88
C HIS A 168 4.01 8.75 2.79
N VAL A 169 3.94 9.75 1.91
CA VAL A 169 2.70 10.46 1.64
C VAL A 169 1.97 9.77 0.50
N ILE A 170 0.87 9.10 0.82
CA ILE A 170 0.04 8.38 -0.13
C ILE A 170 -1.17 9.20 -0.58
N PRO A 171 -1.80 8.89 -1.75
CA PRO A 171 -2.97 9.61 -2.25
C PRO A 171 -4.15 9.54 -1.28
N GLY A 172 -4.75 10.70 -1.01
CA GLY A 172 -5.97 10.79 -0.22
C GLY A 172 -7.14 10.08 -0.88
N CYS A 173 -8.05 9.53 -0.06
CA CYS A 173 -9.23 8.81 -0.51
C CYS A 173 -10.13 9.68 -1.41
N GLY A 174 -10.80 9.05 -2.38
CA GLY A 174 -11.61 9.73 -3.39
C GLY A 174 -10.82 10.43 -4.49
N THR A 175 -9.49 10.48 -4.43
CA THR A 175 -8.64 11.01 -5.50
C THR A 175 -8.40 9.97 -6.59
N TYR A 176 -8.02 10.41 -7.80
CA TYR A 176 -7.88 9.54 -8.97
C TYR A 176 -6.95 8.34 -8.78
N PHE A 177 -5.88 8.50 -8.01
CA PHE A 177 -4.89 7.46 -7.76
C PHE A 177 -5.01 6.79 -6.39
N SER A 178 -6.04 7.09 -5.60
CA SER A 178 -6.29 6.38 -4.35
C SER A 178 -6.56 4.90 -4.60
N GLY A 179 -5.88 4.03 -3.86
CA GLY A 179 -6.06 2.58 -3.95
C GLY A 179 -7.02 2.02 -2.89
N ASN A 180 -7.33 2.81 -1.85
CA ASN A 180 -8.23 2.47 -0.76
C ASN A 180 -8.70 3.73 -0.02
N ASP A 181 -9.68 3.57 0.88
CA ASP A 181 -10.31 4.66 1.61
C ASP A 181 -9.95 4.68 3.10
N TYR A 182 -8.88 4.00 3.51
CA TYR A 182 -8.59 3.78 4.92
C TYR A 182 -7.11 3.91 5.32
N ALA A 183 -6.15 3.81 4.39
CA ALA A 183 -4.73 3.84 4.76
C ALA A 183 -4.19 5.27 4.88
N ALA A 184 -4.60 6.19 4.01
CA ALA A 184 -4.12 7.57 4.03
C ALA A 184 -4.63 8.34 5.25
N GLU A 185 -3.86 9.33 5.67
CA GLU A 185 -4.26 10.27 6.71
C GLU A 185 -5.55 10.99 6.32
N GLY A 186 -6.51 11.07 7.24
CA GLY A 186 -7.84 11.63 6.99
C GLY A 186 -8.84 10.67 6.34
N CYS A 187 -8.42 9.46 5.96
CA CYS A 187 -9.25 8.40 5.41
C CYS A 187 -9.53 7.36 6.50
N ASN A 188 -10.70 7.41 7.12
CA ASN A 188 -10.96 6.83 8.43
C ASN A 188 -11.97 5.68 8.42
N ASN A 189 -12.18 5.01 7.27
CA ASN A 189 -13.24 4.02 7.17
C ASN A 189 -12.86 2.86 6.25
N ILE A 190 -12.92 1.63 6.76
CA ILE A 190 -12.93 0.40 5.97
C ILE A 190 -14.38 0.03 5.69
N SER A 191 -14.81 0.13 4.44
CA SER A 191 -16.14 -0.28 4.01
C SER A 191 -16.18 -1.79 3.79
N VAL A 192 -17.16 -2.47 4.38
CA VAL A 192 -17.39 -3.91 4.24
C VAL A 192 -18.80 -4.12 3.66
N SER A 193 -18.96 -5.10 2.78
CA SER A 193 -20.25 -5.44 2.16
C SER A 193 -20.95 -4.25 1.48
N ASP A 194 -20.30 -3.63 0.51
CA ASP A 194 -20.85 -2.49 -0.26
C ASP A 194 -21.31 -1.32 0.61
N GLY A 195 -20.63 -1.08 1.74
CA GLY A 195 -20.94 -0.01 2.67
C GLY A 195 -22.06 -0.30 3.65
N ALA A 196 -22.60 -1.52 3.67
CA ALA A 196 -23.59 -1.92 4.67
C ALA A 196 -23.00 -2.04 6.08
N LEU A 197 -21.72 -2.34 6.17
CA LEU A 197 -20.95 -2.45 7.39
C LEU A 197 -19.63 -1.68 7.22
N SER A 198 -19.08 -1.17 8.31
CA SER A 198 -17.82 -0.44 8.28
C SER A 198 -17.05 -0.54 9.58
N VAL A 199 -15.71 -0.51 9.46
CA VAL A 199 -14.78 -0.46 10.58
C VAL A 199 -14.15 0.93 10.60
N ALA A 200 -14.31 1.65 11.71
CA ALA A 200 -13.77 2.98 11.88
C ALA A 200 -12.29 2.94 12.29
N ARG A 201 -11.53 3.96 11.89
CA ARG A 201 -10.22 4.22 12.49
C ARG A 201 -10.42 4.64 13.95
N SER A 202 -9.61 4.11 14.86
CA SER A 202 -9.61 4.50 16.28
C SER A 202 -9.18 5.97 16.46
N ASP A 203 -9.49 6.56 17.62
CA ASP A 203 -9.15 7.96 17.92
C ASP A 203 -7.62 8.21 17.87
N ASP A 204 -6.80 7.21 18.24
CA ASP A 204 -5.34 7.19 18.14
C ASP A 204 -4.86 6.39 16.92
N GLY A 205 -5.65 6.36 15.88
CA GLY A 205 -5.51 5.45 14.75
C GLY A 205 -4.38 5.73 13.77
N ASN A 206 -3.52 6.72 14.04
CA ASN A 206 -2.29 6.98 13.27
C ASN A 206 -1.10 6.93 14.22
N ARG A 207 -0.47 5.77 14.35
CA ARG A 207 0.62 5.48 15.28
C ARG A 207 1.93 5.54 14.54
N LEU A 208 2.53 6.72 14.53
CA LEU A 208 3.83 6.95 13.91
C LEU A 208 4.92 6.22 14.69
N ALA A 209 5.98 5.83 13.97
CA ALA A 209 7.20 5.32 14.59
C ALA A 209 7.92 6.42 15.39
N SER A 210 8.82 6.01 16.25
CA SER A 210 9.65 6.94 17.05
C SER A 210 10.55 7.81 16.17
N ASP A 211 10.84 9.00 16.66
CA ASP A 211 11.75 9.94 15.98
C ASP A 211 13.21 9.49 16.01
N ASP A 212 13.59 8.65 16.95
CA ASP A 212 14.94 8.15 17.15
C ASP A 212 15.13 6.72 16.60
N GLY A 213 16.35 6.21 16.64
CA GLY A 213 16.67 4.85 16.20
C GLY A 213 17.06 4.73 14.73
N GLN A 214 16.91 5.76 13.89
CA GLN A 214 17.20 5.68 12.47
C GLN A 214 18.60 6.23 12.14
N TYR A 215 19.51 5.37 11.69
CA TYR A 215 20.89 5.71 11.36
C TYR A 215 21.47 4.77 10.31
N GLY A 216 22.58 5.17 9.71
CA GLY A 216 23.28 4.31 8.75
C GLY A 216 24.71 4.74 8.49
N VAL A 217 25.46 3.80 7.93
CA VAL A 217 26.83 3.97 7.49
C VAL A 217 26.99 3.37 6.09
N ALA A 218 27.71 4.09 5.24
CA ALA A 218 28.14 3.62 3.92
C ALA A 218 29.65 3.74 3.80
N LEU A 219 30.28 2.75 3.17
CA LEU A 219 31.67 2.79 2.72
C LEU A 219 31.67 2.69 1.20
N ARG A 220 32.41 3.57 0.52
CA ARG A 220 32.59 3.56 -0.94
C ARG A 220 34.05 3.45 -1.27
N TYR A 221 34.39 2.50 -2.14
CA TYR A 221 35.76 2.25 -2.60
C TYR A 221 35.81 2.28 -4.13
N ILE A 222 36.72 3.08 -4.67
CA ILE A 222 37.00 3.14 -6.12
C ILE A 222 38.21 2.25 -6.42
N ALA A 223 37.99 1.19 -7.18
CA ALA A 223 39.04 0.27 -7.63
C ALA A 223 39.58 0.74 -8.99
N GLU A 224 40.64 1.52 -8.99
CA GLU A 224 41.29 2.07 -10.19
C GLU A 224 41.76 0.94 -11.12
N GLU A 225 42.28 -0.15 -10.56
CA GLU A 225 42.76 -1.31 -11.30
C GLU A 225 41.62 -2.10 -12.02
N LEU A 226 40.37 -1.85 -11.65
CA LEU A 226 39.18 -2.42 -12.28
C LEU A 226 38.44 -1.39 -13.16
N GLY A 227 39.18 -0.40 -13.69
CA GLY A 227 38.62 0.62 -14.57
C GLY A 227 37.74 1.63 -13.83
N ASP A 228 38.18 2.08 -12.67
CA ASP A 228 37.49 3.00 -11.76
C ASP A 228 36.11 2.47 -11.31
N THR A 229 36.01 1.15 -11.10
CA THR A 229 34.79 0.55 -10.56
C THR A 229 34.59 0.99 -9.11
N GLU A 230 33.45 1.59 -8.81
CA GLU A 230 33.03 1.93 -7.45
C GLU A 230 32.32 0.73 -6.82
N PHE A 231 32.66 0.40 -5.59
CA PHE A 231 31.98 -0.56 -4.73
C PHE A 231 31.42 0.14 -3.50
N GLY A 232 30.17 -0.16 -3.14
CA GLY A 232 29.50 0.34 -1.96
C GLY A 232 29.16 -0.78 -0.98
N ILE A 233 29.33 -0.51 0.33
CA ILE A 233 28.88 -1.36 1.44
C ILE A 233 28.02 -0.50 2.35
N TYR A 234 26.83 -0.98 2.69
CA TYR A 234 25.82 -0.23 3.43
C TYR A 234 25.29 -1.04 4.61
N ALA A 235 25.10 -0.36 5.72
CA ALA A 235 24.38 -0.89 6.88
C ALA A 235 23.55 0.23 7.50
N MET A 236 22.25 -0.01 7.73
CA MET A 236 21.36 0.98 8.33
C MET A 236 20.28 0.33 9.17
N ASN A 237 19.81 1.06 10.16
CA ASN A 237 18.59 0.81 10.91
C ASN A 237 17.60 1.89 10.55
N ILE A 238 16.44 1.52 10.07
CA ILE A 238 15.38 2.42 9.61
C ILE A 238 14.02 1.92 10.08
N HIS A 239 13.05 2.81 10.12
CA HIS A 239 11.66 2.43 10.36
C HIS A 239 10.90 2.29 9.03
N ASN A 240 9.91 1.41 9.00
CA ASN A 240 9.03 1.26 7.85
C ASN A 240 8.26 2.56 7.61
N ARG A 241 8.21 3.01 6.37
CA ARG A 241 7.54 4.27 6.00
C ARG A 241 6.20 4.07 5.32
N ALA A 242 5.89 2.84 4.96
CA ALA A 242 4.60 2.47 4.42
C ALA A 242 3.68 1.97 5.54
N PRO A 243 2.41 2.42 5.58
CA PRO A 243 1.51 2.08 6.67
C PRO A 243 1.10 0.61 6.65
N THR A 244 1.11 -0.04 7.82
CA THR A 244 0.45 -1.32 8.07
C THR A 244 -0.89 -1.10 8.75
N VAL A 245 -1.89 -1.91 8.42
CA VAL A 245 -3.25 -1.81 8.96
C VAL A 245 -3.46 -2.92 9.99
N ASN A 246 -3.84 -2.53 11.19
CA ASN A 246 -4.06 -3.40 12.33
C ASN A 246 -5.47 -3.21 12.85
N VAL A 247 -5.98 -4.16 13.63
CA VAL A 247 -7.35 -4.09 14.12
C VAL A 247 -7.42 -4.20 15.64
N ILE A 248 -8.48 -3.61 16.19
CA ILE A 248 -8.81 -3.70 17.61
C ILE A 248 -10.08 -4.53 17.71
N LYS A 249 -10.00 -5.66 18.42
CA LYS A 249 -11.13 -6.56 18.65
C LYS A 249 -12.22 -5.82 19.42
N ASN A 250 -13.48 -6.02 19.02
CA ASN A 250 -14.62 -5.35 19.65
C ASN A 250 -14.84 -5.80 21.11
N ASN A 251 -15.62 -4.97 21.84
CA ASN A 251 -16.06 -5.21 23.23
C ASN A 251 -17.54 -5.59 23.31
N VAL A 252 -18.17 -6.05 22.24
CA VAL A 252 -19.61 -6.29 22.17
C VAL A 252 -19.91 -7.78 22.22
N ASP A 253 -20.86 -8.17 23.03
CA ASP A 253 -21.43 -9.53 23.01
C ASP A 253 -22.25 -9.72 21.73
N GLU A 254 -21.62 -10.26 20.71
CA GLU A 254 -22.21 -10.57 19.40
C GLU A 254 -23.40 -11.56 19.54
N THR A 255 -23.31 -12.50 20.52
CA THR A 255 -24.35 -13.48 20.78
C THR A 255 -25.61 -12.80 21.28
N ALA A 256 -25.48 -11.80 22.15
CA ALA A 256 -26.63 -11.05 22.65
C ALA A 256 -27.31 -10.25 21.53
N ALA A 257 -26.54 -9.57 20.70
CA ALA A 257 -27.05 -8.82 19.54
C ALA A 257 -27.75 -9.74 18.52
N GLY A 258 -27.10 -10.88 18.19
CA GLY A 258 -27.64 -11.88 17.30
C GLY A 258 -28.93 -12.53 17.83
N ASN A 259 -28.97 -12.92 19.09
CA ASN A 259 -30.16 -13.49 19.70
C ASN A 259 -31.34 -12.52 19.72
N ALA A 260 -31.11 -11.25 20.03
CA ALA A 260 -32.15 -10.22 20.00
C ALA A 260 -32.77 -10.04 18.60
N ALA A 261 -31.96 -9.97 17.57
CA ALA A 261 -32.41 -9.81 16.20
C ALA A 261 -33.13 -11.07 15.68
N GLY A 262 -32.58 -12.26 15.93
CA GLY A 262 -33.19 -13.53 15.59
C GLY A 262 -34.54 -13.71 16.26
N ALA A 263 -34.67 -13.40 17.56
CA ALA A 263 -35.91 -13.45 18.30
C ALA A 263 -36.97 -12.47 17.74
N ALA A 264 -36.57 -11.27 17.33
CA ALA A 264 -37.50 -10.31 16.75
C ALA A 264 -38.07 -10.81 15.40
N VAL A 265 -37.23 -11.35 14.52
CA VAL A 265 -37.67 -11.94 13.24
C VAL A 265 -38.57 -13.17 13.49
N GLY A 266 -38.18 -14.02 14.46
CA GLY A 266 -38.96 -15.20 14.84
C GLY A 266 -40.34 -14.82 15.34
N ALA A 267 -40.47 -13.81 16.22
CA ALA A 267 -41.74 -13.36 16.76
C ALA A 267 -42.67 -12.76 15.66
N GLN A 268 -42.12 -11.92 14.79
CA GLN A 268 -42.88 -11.34 13.69
C GLN A 268 -43.37 -12.41 12.71
N GLY A 269 -42.50 -13.32 12.28
CA GLY A 269 -42.86 -14.39 11.34
C GLY A 269 -43.86 -15.39 11.93
N GLN A 270 -43.81 -15.68 13.23
CA GLN A 270 -44.85 -16.48 13.89
C GLN A 270 -46.22 -15.79 13.84
N ALA A 271 -46.26 -14.47 14.06
CA ALA A 271 -47.51 -13.71 13.97
C ALA A 271 -48.06 -13.73 12.50
N ASP A 272 -47.18 -13.63 11.53
CA ASP A 272 -47.57 -13.67 10.10
C ASP A 272 -48.10 -15.05 9.69
N ILE A 273 -47.49 -16.15 10.15
CA ILE A 273 -47.96 -17.51 9.91
C ILE A 273 -49.32 -17.73 10.60
N GLN A 274 -49.52 -17.26 11.83
CA GLN A 274 -50.80 -17.32 12.50
C GLN A 274 -51.89 -16.52 11.74
N ALA A 275 -51.56 -15.32 11.28
CA ALA A 275 -52.50 -14.52 10.48
C ALA A 275 -52.90 -15.23 9.18
N ALA A 276 -51.93 -15.87 8.48
CA ALA A 276 -52.20 -16.66 7.28
C ALA A 276 -53.09 -17.89 7.54
N VAL A 277 -52.93 -18.55 8.69
CA VAL A 277 -53.80 -19.67 9.10
C VAL A 277 -55.20 -19.17 9.41
N VAL A 278 -55.34 -18.09 10.17
CA VAL A 278 -56.65 -17.51 10.51
C VAL A 278 -57.36 -16.98 9.27
N GLY A 279 -56.61 -16.41 8.34
CA GLY A 279 -57.11 -15.91 7.04
C GLY A 279 -57.44 -17.01 6.01
N GLY A 280 -57.21 -18.28 6.33
CA GLY A 280 -57.46 -19.43 5.46
C GLY A 280 -56.49 -19.55 4.28
N GLN A 281 -55.38 -18.80 4.31
CA GLN A 281 -54.31 -18.83 3.30
C GLN A 281 -53.35 -19.99 3.53
N LEU A 282 -53.25 -20.46 4.77
CA LEU A 282 -52.41 -21.56 5.19
C LEU A 282 -53.20 -22.54 6.05
N VAL A 283 -53.11 -23.84 5.75
CA VAL A 283 -53.81 -24.88 6.55
C VAL A 283 -52.92 -25.37 7.66
N LEU A 284 -53.41 -25.31 8.88
CA LEU A 284 -52.68 -25.77 10.07
C LEU A 284 -52.28 -27.26 9.90
N ASN A 285 -51.04 -27.56 10.20
CA ASN A 285 -50.40 -28.88 10.06
C ASN A 285 -50.34 -29.43 8.63
N SER A 286 -50.49 -28.58 7.60
CA SER A 286 -50.20 -28.97 6.22
C SER A 286 -48.69 -28.98 5.94
N ALA A 287 -48.28 -29.54 4.83
CA ALA A 287 -46.88 -29.50 4.39
C ALA A 287 -46.39 -28.04 4.21
N GLU A 288 -47.23 -27.19 3.70
CA GLU A 288 -46.96 -25.75 3.50
C GLU A 288 -46.78 -25.03 4.86
N TYR A 289 -47.57 -25.41 5.88
CA TYR A 289 -47.43 -24.88 7.23
C TYR A 289 -46.06 -25.26 7.86
N PHE A 290 -45.65 -26.51 7.72
CA PHE A 290 -44.35 -26.94 8.23
C PHE A 290 -43.19 -26.33 7.45
N GLN A 291 -43.34 -26.14 6.13
CA GLN A 291 -42.33 -25.45 5.32
C GLN A 291 -42.18 -23.98 5.77
N ALA A 292 -43.31 -23.27 5.99
CA ALA A 292 -43.29 -21.88 6.46
C ALA A 292 -42.59 -21.74 7.84
N LEU A 293 -42.75 -22.74 8.75
CA LEU A 293 -42.04 -22.76 10.03
C LEU A 293 -40.54 -22.98 9.84
N GLN A 294 -40.13 -23.85 8.92
CA GLN A 294 -38.72 -24.07 8.60
C GLN A 294 -38.08 -22.83 7.98
N ASP A 295 -38.77 -22.21 7.04
CA ASP A 295 -38.32 -20.99 6.40
C ASP A 295 -38.16 -19.83 7.41
N LEU A 296 -39.12 -19.73 8.36
CA LEU A 296 -39.06 -18.78 9.46
C LEU A 296 -37.86 -19.03 10.39
N GLN A 297 -37.60 -20.28 10.71
CA GLN A 297 -36.45 -20.65 11.56
C GLN A 297 -35.15 -20.28 10.83
N ALA A 298 -35.02 -20.60 9.57
CA ALA A 298 -33.87 -20.23 8.75
C ALA A 298 -33.69 -18.69 8.67
N ALA A 299 -34.78 -17.94 8.45
CA ALA A 299 -34.75 -16.48 8.43
C ALA A 299 -34.36 -15.88 9.79
N SER A 300 -34.86 -16.46 10.90
CA SER A 300 -34.50 -16.01 12.25
C SER A 300 -33.01 -16.22 12.56
N VAL A 301 -32.46 -17.38 12.21
CA VAL A 301 -31.04 -17.69 12.37
C VAL A 301 -30.19 -16.73 11.50
N ALA A 302 -30.55 -16.56 10.23
CA ALA A 302 -29.83 -15.66 9.33
C ALA A 302 -29.87 -14.18 9.80
N ALA A 303 -30.99 -13.73 10.36
CA ALA A 303 -31.09 -12.40 10.94
C ALA A 303 -30.21 -12.26 12.19
N GLY A 304 -30.15 -13.28 13.03
CA GLY A 304 -29.28 -13.33 14.19
C GLY A 304 -27.79 -13.26 13.78
N GLN A 305 -27.38 -14.06 12.84
CA GLN A 305 -25.99 -14.06 12.33
C GLN A 305 -25.60 -12.70 11.74
N ARG A 306 -26.47 -12.10 10.91
CA ARG A 306 -26.21 -10.76 10.33
C ARG A 306 -26.09 -9.69 11.40
N ALA A 307 -26.94 -9.70 12.40
CA ALA A 307 -26.91 -8.71 13.48
C ALA A 307 -25.69 -8.90 14.40
N GLY A 308 -25.32 -10.14 14.69
CA GLY A 308 -24.08 -10.45 15.41
C GLY A 308 -22.84 -9.95 14.64
N ALA A 309 -22.73 -10.31 13.37
CA ALA A 309 -21.65 -9.83 12.51
C ALA A 309 -21.62 -8.29 12.41
N ALA A 310 -22.77 -7.63 12.25
CA ALA A 310 -22.85 -6.18 12.24
C ALA A 310 -22.41 -5.56 13.57
N ALA A 311 -22.75 -6.19 14.70
CA ALA A 311 -22.30 -5.72 16.01
C ALA A 311 -20.78 -5.83 16.16
N VAL A 312 -20.17 -6.90 15.69
CA VAL A 312 -18.70 -7.06 15.69
C VAL A 312 -18.05 -5.97 14.83
N VAL A 313 -18.42 -5.86 13.57
CA VAL A 313 -17.79 -4.92 12.61
C VAL A 313 -17.97 -3.48 13.08
N ASN A 314 -19.18 -3.07 13.40
CA ASN A 314 -19.46 -1.67 13.75
C ASN A 314 -18.90 -1.21 15.10
N ASN A 315 -18.46 -2.14 15.94
CA ASN A 315 -17.82 -1.84 17.23
C ASN A 315 -16.32 -2.17 17.25
N SER A 316 -15.81 -2.83 16.23
CA SER A 316 -14.37 -2.97 16.01
C SER A 316 -13.80 -1.67 15.44
N SER A 317 -12.54 -1.45 15.64
CA SER A 317 -11.81 -0.34 15.03
C SER A 317 -10.48 -0.83 14.46
N TYR A 318 -9.87 0.00 13.64
CA TYR A 318 -8.53 -0.25 13.12
C TYR A 318 -7.60 0.92 13.42
N TYR A 319 -6.32 0.67 13.35
CA TYR A 319 -5.28 1.69 13.40
C TYR A 319 -4.21 1.38 12.36
N VAL A 320 -3.44 2.41 12.05
CA VAL A 320 -2.29 2.34 11.13
C VAL A 320 -1.03 2.48 11.96
N SER A 321 -0.05 1.61 11.73
CA SER A 321 1.26 1.66 12.37
C SER A 321 2.41 1.62 11.36
N TYR A 322 3.60 1.93 11.85
CA TYR A 322 4.84 1.94 11.10
C TYR A 322 5.87 1.20 11.92
N GLU A 323 6.26 0.00 11.46
CA GLU A 323 7.16 -0.87 12.20
C GLU A 323 8.57 -0.29 12.31
N GLU A 324 9.17 -0.45 13.49
CA GLU A 324 10.48 0.11 13.83
C GLU A 324 11.61 -0.91 13.61
N ASP A 325 12.85 -0.39 13.56
CA ASP A 325 14.09 -1.15 13.64
C ASP A 325 14.35 -2.18 12.55
N ILE A 326 13.91 -1.89 11.30
CA ILE A 326 14.26 -2.68 10.14
C ILE A 326 15.76 -2.50 9.84
N GLN A 327 16.51 -3.58 9.96
CA GLN A 327 17.94 -3.59 9.65
C GLN A 327 18.13 -3.88 8.16
N LEU A 328 18.82 -2.98 7.46
CA LEU A 328 19.15 -3.14 6.05
C LEU A 328 20.66 -3.24 5.87
N MET A 329 21.12 -4.29 5.20
CA MET A 329 22.47 -4.46 4.71
C MET A 329 22.47 -4.45 3.19
N GLY A 330 23.46 -3.79 2.56
CA GLY A 330 23.56 -3.67 1.12
C GLY A 330 24.97 -3.70 0.59
N LEU A 331 25.11 -4.18 -0.63
CA LEU A 331 26.31 -4.10 -1.45
C LEU A 331 25.95 -3.52 -2.80
N SER A 332 26.78 -2.64 -3.35
CA SER A 332 26.60 -2.12 -4.71
C SER A 332 27.91 -2.09 -5.51
N PHE A 333 27.76 -1.98 -6.80
CA PHE A 333 28.85 -1.62 -7.71
C PHE A 333 28.36 -0.69 -8.81
N ALA A 334 29.25 0.16 -9.31
CA ALA A 334 29.05 0.96 -10.51
C ALA A 334 30.33 0.94 -11.35
N THR A 335 30.21 0.64 -12.66
CA THR A 335 31.35 0.48 -13.57
C THR A 335 30.98 0.83 -15.00
N ASN A 336 31.99 0.97 -15.85
CA ASN A 336 31.82 1.11 -17.28
C ASN A 336 32.38 -0.13 -18.01
N VAL A 337 31.54 -0.82 -18.78
CA VAL A 337 31.94 -1.95 -19.62
C VAL A 337 31.84 -1.51 -21.07
N GLY A 338 32.97 -1.08 -21.63
CA GLY A 338 33.01 -0.46 -22.96
C GLY A 338 32.25 0.88 -22.96
N SER A 339 31.15 0.97 -23.71
CA SER A 339 30.29 2.16 -23.79
C SER A 339 29.04 2.07 -22.89
N VAL A 340 28.87 0.98 -22.15
CA VAL A 340 27.73 0.77 -21.27
C VAL A 340 28.14 1.14 -19.83
N ALA A 341 27.41 2.07 -19.19
CA ALA A 341 27.48 2.24 -17.76
C ALA A 341 26.60 1.16 -17.11
N LEU A 342 27.20 0.34 -16.25
CA LEU A 342 26.56 -0.78 -15.56
C LEU A 342 26.64 -0.57 -14.06
N SER A 343 25.53 -0.67 -13.39
CA SER A 343 25.47 -0.66 -11.92
C SER A 343 24.55 -1.74 -11.40
N GLY A 344 24.74 -2.11 -10.15
CA GLY A 344 23.86 -3.08 -9.50
C GLY A 344 24.02 -3.06 -7.99
N GLU A 345 23.00 -3.60 -7.32
CA GLU A 345 23.01 -3.71 -5.87
C GLU A 345 22.28 -4.97 -5.39
N VAL A 346 22.65 -5.41 -4.21
CA VAL A 346 21.98 -6.47 -3.46
C VAL A 346 21.68 -5.93 -2.06
N THR A 347 20.45 -6.11 -1.61
CA THR A 347 20.01 -5.74 -0.27
C THR A 347 19.43 -6.93 0.46
N HIS A 348 19.60 -6.91 1.78
CA HIS A 348 18.94 -7.83 2.70
C HIS A 348 18.38 -7.02 3.87
N LYS A 349 17.08 -7.15 4.10
CA LYS A 349 16.32 -6.47 5.15
C LYS A 349 15.79 -7.52 6.10
N LEU A 350 15.99 -7.30 7.39
CA LEU A 350 15.45 -8.13 8.47
C LEU A 350 14.14 -7.49 8.96
N ASP A 351 13.19 -8.32 9.37
CA ASP A 351 11.95 -7.94 10.04
C ASP A 351 11.07 -6.96 9.25
N VAL A 352 10.93 -7.18 7.93
CA VAL A 352 10.04 -6.38 7.07
C VAL A 352 8.59 -6.78 7.33
N PRO A 353 7.69 -5.84 7.67
CA PRO A 353 6.28 -6.13 7.85
C PRO A 353 5.61 -6.43 6.51
N VAL A 354 4.93 -7.56 6.43
CA VAL A 354 4.14 -7.98 5.27
C VAL A 354 2.68 -8.05 5.69
N GLN A 355 1.85 -7.20 5.08
CA GLN A 355 0.44 -7.03 5.42
C GLN A 355 -0.35 -8.30 5.15
N ILE A 356 -1.09 -8.78 6.13
CA ILE A 356 -2.11 -9.82 5.96
C ILE A 356 -3.23 -9.25 5.08
N ASN A 357 -3.80 -10.08 4.21
CA ASN A 357 -4.92 -9.70 3.37
C ASN A 357 -6.07 -9.11 4.21
N GLY A 358 -6.54 -7.91 3.88
CA GLY A 358 -7.55 -7.21 4.67
C GLY A 358 -8.86 -7.95 4.83
N PRO A 359 -9.46 -8.54 3.78
CA PRO A 359 -10.61 -9.43 3.91
C PRO A 359 -10.40 -10.61 4.86
N THR A 360 -9.20 -11.20 4.88
CA THR A 360 -8.86 -12.28 5.84
C THR A 360 -8.87 -11.74 7.27
N LEU A 361 -8.28 -10.57 7.50
CA LEU A 361 -8.25 -9.91 8.81
C LEU A 361 -9.67 -9.60 9.33
N ILE A 362 -10.53 -9.06 8.49
CA ILE A 362 -11.93 -8.77 8.82
C ILE A 362 -12.73 -10.06 9.07
N THR A 363 -12.50 -11.12 8.28
CA THR A 363 -13.17 -12.41 8.46
C THR A 363 -12.78 -13.06 9.80
N ALA A 364 -11.52 -12.98 10.18
CA ALA A 364 -11.05 -13.45 11.49
C ALA A 364 -11.72 -12.68 12.64
N LEU A 365 -11.83 -11.35 12.52
CA LEU A 365 -12.57 -10.53 13.51
C LEU A 365 -14.04 -10.93 13.63
N LEU A 366 -14.68 -11.24 12.52
CA LEU A 366 -16.08 -11.72 12.51
C LEU A 366 -16.23 -13.11 13.15
N GLY A 367 -15.14 -13.83 13.40
CA GLY A 367 -15.16 -15.22 13.83
C GLY A 367 -15.87 -16.12 12.81
N ALA A 368 -15.93 -15.73 11.54
CA ALA A 368 -16.73 -16.42 10.52
C ALA A 368 -16.27 -17.86 10.33
N ASN A 369 -14.98 -18.11 10.31
CA ASN A 369 -14.44 -19.47 10.24
C ASN A 369 -14.72 -20.29 11.50
N LEU A 370 -14.63 -19.66 12.67
CA LEU A 370 -14.91 -20.28 13.97
C LEU A 370 -16.41 -20.47 14.20
N ALA A 371 -17.27 -19.60 13.64
CA ALA A 371 -18.72 -19.78 13.67
C ALA A 371 -19.13 -21.01 12.86
N ASP A 372 -18.50 -21.26 11.71
CA ASP A 372 -18.72 -22.48 10.92
C ASP A 372 -18.29 -23.73 11.69
N ASP A 373 -17.18 -23.70 12.42
CA ASP A 373 -16.76 -24.79 13.32
C ASP A 373 -17.78 -25.06 14.42
N LYS A 374 -18.31 -24.02 15.04
CA LYS A 374 -19.33 -24.15 16.08
C LYS A 374 -20.61 -24.74 15.52
N VAL A 375 -21.12 -24.21 14.41
CA VAL A 375 -22.36 -24.70 13.79
C VAL A 375 -22.21 -26.13 13.29
N THR A 376 -21.09 -26.44 12.64
CA THR A 376 -20.81 -27.80 12.15
C THR A 376 -20.53 -28.77 13.31
N GLY A 377 -19.90 -28.32 14.39
CA GLY A 377 -19.70 -29.08 15.61
C GLY A 377 -21.01 -29.41 16.34
N GLU A 378 -21.94 -28.46 16.46
CA GLU A 378 -23.28 -28.68 17.01
C GLU A 378 -24.09 -29.64 16.13
N ALA A 379 -24.01 -29.50 14.79
CA ALA A 379 -24.64 -30.41 13.84
C ALA A 379 -24.06 -31.84 13.94
N LEU A 380 -22.75 -31.96 14.10
CA LEU A 380 -22.09 -33.25 14.34
C LEU A 380 -22.53 -33.89 15.64
N GLN A 381 -22.63 -33.12 16.73
CA GLN A 381 -23.11 -33.61 18.03
C GLN A 381 -24.57 -34.08 17.93
N ALA A 382 -25.44 -33.32 17.29
CA ALA A 382 -26.83 -33.67 17.05
C ALA A 382 -26.98 -34.96 16.22
N ALA A 383 -26.20 -35.07 15.14
CA ALA A 383 -26.18 -36.28 14.30
C ALA A 383 -25.68 -37.51 15.05
N ASN A 384 -24.67 -37.33 15.92
CA ASN A 384 -24.13 -38.42 16.76
C ASN A 384 -25.16 -38.90 17.81
N ILE A 385 -25.85 -37.97 18.46
CA ILE A 385 -26.92 -38.31 19.40
C ILE A 385 -28.05 -39.10 18.71
N ALA A 386 -28.47 -38.63 17.51
CA ALA A 386 -29.50 -39.33 16.73
C ALA A 386 -29.06 -40.73 16.31
N PHE A 387 -27.82 -40.91 15.87
CA PHE A 387 -27.24 -42.20 15.50
C PHE A 387 -27.14 -43.14 16.70
N GLN A 388 -26.75 -42.65 17.88
CA GLN A 388 -26.70 -43.45 19.11
C GLN A 388 -28.08 -43.96 19.52
N GLY A 389 -29.16 -43.22 19.20
CA GLY A 389 -30.53 -43.60 19.45
C GLY A 389 -31.02 -44.80 18.59
N ASP A 390 -30.54 -44.92 17.36
CA ASP A 390 -30.80 -46.03 16.45
C ASP A 390 -29.61 -46.30 15.52
N PRO A 391 -28.61 -47.04 16.00
CA PRO A 391 -27.40 -47.35 15.22
C PRO A 391 -27.63 -48.23 13.98
N SER A 392 -28.80 -48.86 13.86
CA SER A 392 -29.16 -49.68 12.70
C SER A 392 -29.70 -48.87 11.52
N ASN A 393 -29.99 -47.61 11.72
CA ASN A 393 -30.58 -46.73 10.72
C ASN A 393 -29.52 -46.19 9.75
N VAL A 394 -29.56 -46.68 8.52
CA VAL A 394 -28.60 -46.32 7.47
C VAL A 394 -28.63 -44.81 7.13
N THR A 395 -29.81 -44.19 7.24
CA THR A 395 -29.97 -42.74 7.00
C THR A 395 -29.24 -41.93 8.07
N LEU A 396 -29.39 -42.31 9.35
CA LEU A 396 -28.70 -41.64 10.47
C LEU A 396 -27.18 -41.82 10.38
N GLN A 397 -26.72 -43.00 9.94
CA GLN A 397 -25.31 -43.25 9.67
C GLN A 397 -24.77 -42.33 8.56
N GLY A 398 -25.52 -42.15 7.47
CA GLY A 398 -25.18 -41.23 6.37
C GLY A 398 -25.14 -39.78 6.86
N ASN A 399 -26.11 -39.35 7.66
CA ASN A 399 -26.15 -37.99 8.21
C ASN A 399 -24.96 -37.71 9.14
N LEU A 400 -24.57 -38.67 9.98
CA LEU A 400 -23.40 -38.56 10.85
C LEU A 400 -22.09 -38.44 10.02
N ALA A 401 -21.95 -39.26 8.97
CA ALA A 401 -20.80 -39.18 8.11
C ALA A 401 -20.71 -37.81 7.40
N THR A 402 -21.83 -37.29 6.93
CA THR A 402 -21.89 -35.94 6.27
C THR A 402 -21.56 -34.84 7.27
N ALA A 403 -22.16 -34.87 8.49
CA ALA A 403 -21.89 -33.88 9.53
C ALA A 403 -20.41 -33.88 9.95
N ASN A 404 -19.80 -35.09 10.06
CA ASN A 404 -18.38 -35.21 10.37
C ASN A 404 -17.49 -34.66 9.25
N ALA A 405 -17.83 -34.90 7.99
CA ALA A 405 -17.10 -34.36 6.87
C ALA A 405 -17.17 -32.81 6.83
N ASN A 406 -18.35 -32.23 7.09
CA ASN A 406 -18.53 -30.79 7.16
C ASN A 406 -17.73 -30.15 8.31
N TYR A 407 -17.71 -30.80 9.49
CA TYR A 407 -16.93 -30.32 10.64
C TYR A 407 -15.43 -30.33 10.37
N VAL A 408 -14.91 -31.42 9.77
CA VAL A 408 -13.49 -31.50 9.39
C VAL A 408 -13.14 -30.47 8.33
N ALA A 409 -14.02 -30.22 7.36
CA ALA A 409 -13.82 -29.21 6.34
C ALA A 409 -13.81 -27.78 6.93
N ALA A 410 -14.70 -27.49 7.87
CA ALA A 410 -14.72 -26.19 8.55
C ALA A 410 -13.41 -25.96 9.33
N GLN A 411 -12.94 -26.95 10.12
CA GLN A 411 -11.68 -26.84 10.86
C GLN A 411 -10.46 -26.63 9.97
N SER A 412 -10.47 -27.15 8.74
CA SER A 412 -9.37 -26.97 7.80
C SER A 412 -9.25 -25.55 7.24
N ASN A 413 -10.27 -24.71 7.42
CA ASN A 413 -10.29 -23.31 6.98
C ASN A 413 -9.72 -22.34 8.03
N ASN A 414 -9.50 -22.79 9.27
CA ASN A 414 -8.93 -21.96 10.32
C ASN A 414 -7.43 -21.76 10.09
N ASN A 415 -6.98 -20.54 10.22
CA ASN A 415 -5.59 -20.15 10.15
C ASN A 415 -5.06 -19.64 11.50
N GLU A 416 -3.78 -19.31 11.58
CA GLU A 416 -3.15 -18.82 12.82
C GLU A 416 -3.79 -17.53 13.31
N LEU A 417 -4.22 -16.66 12.43
CA LEU A 417 -4.89 -15.41 12.75
C LEU A 417 -6.25 -15.66 13.41
N ASP A 418 -7.04 -16.62 12.92
CA ASP A 418 -8.33 -16.99 13.53
C ASP A 418 -8.13 -17.44 14.97
N ILE A 419 -7.09 -18.24 15.22
CA ILE A 419 -6.74 -18.72 16.56
C ILE A 419 -6.27 -17.56 17.46
N GLN A 420 -5.48 -16.65 16.94
CA GLN A 420 -5.02 -15.46 17.66
C GLN A 420 -6.20 -14.58 18.07
N VAL A 421 -7.10 -14.28 17.13
CA VAL A 421 -8.30 -13.46 17.37
C VAL A 421 -9.22 -14.13 18.39
N LEU A 422 -9.40 -15.45 18.29
CA LEU A 422 -10.23 -16.21 19.25
C LEU A 422 -9.71 -16.07 20.68
N ASN A 423 -8.40 -16.21 20.86
CA ASN A 423 -7.76 -16.19 22.18
C ASN A 423 -7.52 -14.77 22.72
N ALA A 424 -7.61 -13.75 21.87
CA ALA A 424 -7.43 -12.37 22.28
C ALA A 424 -8.58 -11.89 23.16
N ALA A 425 -8.27 -11.12 24.20
CA ALA A 425 -9.30 -10.47 25.01
C ALA A 425 -10.05 -9.42 24.19
N GLU A 426 -11.28 -9.11 24.58
CA GLU A 426 -12.02 -8.00 24.00
C GLU A 426 -11.26 -6.68 24.22
N GLY A 427 -11.21 -5.83 23.20
CA GLY A 427 -10.42 -4.60 23.19
C GLY A 427 -8.93 -4.79 22.92
N SER A 428 -8.48 -6.03 22.69
CA SER A 428 -7.08 -6.30 22.33
C SER A 428 -6.75 -5.81 20.92
N GLU A 429 -5.52 -5.38 20.75
CA GLU A 429 -4.91 -5.07 19.47
C GLU A 429 -4.42 -6.36 18.80
N ILE A 430 -4.61 -6.43 17.49
CA ILE A 430 -4.23 -7.57 16.66
C ILE A 430 -3.45 -7.02 15.49
N ASP A 431 -2.20 -7.45 15.36
CA ASP A 431 -1.33 -7.04 14.27
C ASP A 431 -1.85 -7.62 12.95
N GLY A 432 -2.01 -6.73 11.97
CA GLY A 432 -2.45 -7.08 10.63
C GLY A 432 -1.30 -7.48 9.70
N PHE A 433 -0.12 -7.79 10.22
CA PHE A 433 1.08 -8.14 9.46
C PHE A 433 1.87 -9.26 10.15
N GLN A 434 2.79 -9.84 9.40
CA GLN A 434 3.87 -10.67 9.94
C GLN A 434 5.22 -10.16 9.44
N LEU A 435 6.27 -10.42 10.21
CA LEU A 435 7.63 -9.99 9.89
C LEU A 435 8.36 -11.08 9.09
N PHE A 436 9.00 -10.68 8.00
CA PHE A 436 9.79 -11.54 7.14
C PHE A 436 11.12 -10.87 6.76
N ASP A 437 12.14 -11.68 6.56
CA ASP A 437 13.38 -11.21 5.96
C ASP A 437 13.21 -11.12 4.44
N VAL A 438 13.65 -10.01 3.85
CA VAL A 438 13.48 -9.75 2.42
C VAL A 438 14.81 -9.39 1.78
N SER A 439 15.17 -10.11 0.71
CA SER A 439 16.32 -9.78 -0.14
C SER A 439 15.87 -9.22 -1.47
N GLN A 440 16.62 -8.26 -2.03
CA GLN A 440 16.42 -7.77 -3.39
C GLN A 440 17.77 -7.69 -4.11
N VAL A 441 17.77 -8.11 -5.36
CA VAL A 441 18.89 -7.90 -6.28
C VAL A 441 18.39 -7.08 -7.46
N GLN A 442 19.19 -6.11 -7.90
CA GLN A 442 18.86 -5.29 -9.06
C GLN A 442 20.09 -4.86 -9.85
N MET A 443 19.89 -4.60 -11.13
CA MET A 443 20.94 -4.19 -12.05
C MET A 443 20.40 -3.17 -13.04
N THR A 444 21.16 -2.09 -13.26
CA THR A 444 20.86 -1.01 -14.22
C THR A 444 21.95 -0.95 -15.27
N ALA A 445 21.54 -0.78 -16.53
CA ALA A 445 22.45 -0.55 -17.66
C ALA A 445 22.03 0.73 -18.39
N ILE A 446 23.01 1.59 -18.69
CA ILE A 446 22.80 2.84 -19.44
C ILE A 446 23.72 2.84 -20.67
N GLN A 447 23.13 3.06 -21.84
CA GLN A 447 23.86 3.14 -23.10
C GLN A 447 23.54 4.47 -23.82
N PHE A 448 24.57 5.15 -24.26
CA PHE A 448 24.46 6.36 -25.08
C PHE A 448 24.80 6.07 -26.53
N PHE A 449 24.02 6.62 -27.44
CA PHE A 449 24.26 6.59 -28.88
C PHE A 449 24.25 8.02 -29.40
N ASP A 450 25.41 8.52 -29.81
CA ASP A 450 25.53 9.90 -30.34
C ASP A 450 25.19 9.95 -31.83
N GLN A 451 24.51 11.00 -32.26
CA GLN A 451 24.17 11.31 -33.65
C GLN A 451 23.36 10.20 -34.38
N VAL A 452 22.41 9.58 -33.69
CA VAL A 452 21.53 8.55 -34.25
C VAL A 452 20.18 9.15 -34.61
N ALA A 453 19.63 8.80 -35.78
CA ALA A 453 18.31 9.22 -36.27
C ALA A 453 18.06 10.74 -36.21
N GLY A 454 19.10 11.55 -36.38
CA GLY A 454 19.04 13.02 -36.33
C GLY A 454 19.02 13.59 -34.91
N ALA A 455 18.99 12.77 -33.88
CA ALA A 455 19.19 13.21 -32.51
C ALA A 455 20.67 13.45 -32.21
N SER A 456 20.98 14.44 -31.40
CA SER A 456 22.33 14.68 -30.89
C SER A 456 22.79 13.52 -29.98
N ARG A 457 21.85 12.95 -29.21
CA ARG A 457 22.07 11.77 -28.37
C ARG A 457 20.78 10.99 -28.20
N VAL A 458 20.89 9.66 -28.25
CA VAL A 458 19.83 8.73 -27.78
C VAL A 458 20.36 8.02 -26.54
N THR A 459 19.57 8.04 -25.47
CA THR A 459 19.88 7.38 -24.21
C THR A 459 18.94 6.20 -24.02
N LEU A 460 19.49 5.00 -23.80
CA LEU A 460 18.76 3.80 -23.41
C LEU A 460 19.13 3.47 -21.96
N ILE A 461 18.11 3.29 -21.12
CA ILE A 461 18.26 2.86 -19.73
C ILE A 461 17.40 1.61 -19.56
N GLY A 462 17.98 0.55 -19.01
CA GLY A 462 17.26 -0.65 -18.61
C GLY A 462 17.61 -1.03 -17.19
N GLU A 463 16.61 -1.42 -16.40
CA GLU A 463 16.77 -1.91 -15.04
C GLU A 463 15.92 -3.16 -14.85
N ALA A 464 16.47 -4.16 -14.18
CA ALA A 464 15.78 -5.39 -13.78
C ALA A 464 16.04 -5.66 -12.30
N ALA A 465 15.04 -6.17 -11.60
CA ALA A 465 15.18 -6.56 -10.21
C ALA A 465 14.33 -7.77 -9.86
N MET A 466 14.72 -8.44 -8.78
CA MET A 466 14.05 -9.58 -8.19
C MET A 466 14.04 -9.41 -6.66
N THR A 467 12.88 -9.61 -6.07
CA THR A 467 12.66 -9.66 -4.62
C THR A 467 12.45 -11.10 -4.19
N TYR A 468 13.00 -11.49 -3.04
CA TYR A 468 12.87 -12.82 -2.44
C TYR A 468 12.51 -12.67 -0.96
N VAL A 469 11.44 -13.32 -0.53
CA VAL A 469 10.94 -13.32 0.86
C VAL A 469 11.38 -14.64 1.52
N HIS A 470 12.23 -14.54 2.54
CA HIS A 470 12.79 -15.72 3.17
C HIS A 470 11.77 -16.41 4.08
N GLY A 471 11.69 -17.74 3.96
CA GLY A 471 10.82 -18.56 4.81
C GLY A 471 9.32 -18.36 4.55
N PHE A 472 8.96 -17.76 3.42
CA PHE A 472 7.57 -17.55 3.04
C PHE A 472 6.95 -18.85 2.55
N ASP A 473 5.74 -19.15 3.04
CA ASP A 473 4.96 -20.34 2.65
C ASP A 473 3.73 -19.89 1.84
N GLU A 474 3.82 -20.03 0.52
CA GLU A 474 2.73 -19.68 -0.40
C GLU A 474 1.49 -20.59 -0.23
N ASP A 475 1.68 -21.81 0.26
CA ASP A 475 0.60 -22.78 0.50
C ASP A 475 -0.10 -22.54 1.85
N SER A 476 0.40 -21.61 2.66
CA SER A 476 -0.23 -21.25 3.94
C SER A 476 -1.68 -20.81 3.73
N SER A 477 -2.56 -21.19 4.66
CA SER A 477 -3.94 -20.72 4.72
C SER A 477 -4.03 -19.23 5.08
N LEU A 478 -2.99 -18.67 5.71
CA LEU A 478 -2.89 -17.22 5.94
C LEU A 478 -2.27 -16.56 4.72
N LYS A 479 -3.05 -15.70 4.04
CA LYS A 479 -2.64 -15.02 2.81
C LYS A 479 -2.25 -13.57 3.09
N PHE A 480 -1.29 -13.05 2.31
CA PHE A 480 -0.70 -11.72 2.47
C PHE A 480 -0.87 -10.87 1.22
N GLY A 481 -0.97 -9.55 1.38
CA GLY A 481 -1.13 -8.61 0.29
C GLY A 481 -2.47 -8.76 -0.43
N ARG A 482 -2.49 -8.55 -1.74
CA ARG A 482 -3.65 -8.43 -2.62
C ARG A 482 -4.64 -7.36 -2.15
N ASN A 483 -5.03 -6.47 -3.02
CA ASN A 483 -5.95 -5.39 -2.66
C ASN A 483 -7.34 -5.94 -2.29
N ASP A 484 -7.97 -5.35 -1.29
CA ASP A 484 -9.21 -5.80 -0.67
C ASP A 484 -10.39 -5.88 -1.63
N ILE A 485 -10.38 -5.10 -2.72
CA ILE A 485 -11.44 -5.13 -3.75
C ILE A 485 -11.57 -6.49 -4.44
N PHE A 486 -10.53 -7.32 -4.41
CA PHE A 486 -10.55 -8.67 -5.00
C PHE A 486 -11.10 -9.74 -4.03
N GLY A 487 -11.51 -9.35 -2.83
CA GLY A 487 -12.25 -10.17 -1.89
C GLY A 487 -11.42 -11.17 -1.10
N HIS A 488 -12.14 -12.01 -0.34
CA HIS A 488 -11.55 -13.00 0.54
C HIS A 488 -11.09 -14.25 -0.25
N PRO A 489 -9.97 -14.91 0.09
CA PRO A 489 -9.46 -16.10 -0.58
C PRO A 489 -10.49 -17.23 -0.75
N ASN A 490 -11.28 -17.52 0.27
CA ASN A 490 -12.27 -18.60 0.24
C ASN A 490 -13.46 -18.34 -0.71
N VAL A 491 -13.62 -17.10 -1.21
CA VAL A 491 -14.74 -16.72 -2.12
C VAL A 491 -14.26 -16.52 -3.55
N THR A 492 -12.95 -16.36 -3.73
CA THR A 492 -12.30 -16.07 -5.01
C THR A 492 -11.18 -17.09 -5.28
N THR A 493 -10.31 -16.81 -6.22
CA THR A 493 -9.11 -17.61 -6.50
C THR A 493 -8.03 -17.36 -5.44
N ASP A 494 -7.16 -18.36 -5.23
CA ASP A 494 -5.98 -18.25 -4.36
C ASP A 494 -4.80 -17.50 -5.03
N ASP A 495 -5.06 -16.78 -6.11
CA ASP A 495 -4.06 -16.02 -6.86
C ASP A 495 -3.98 -14.55 -6.41
N GLY A 496 -2.89 -13.88 -6.75
CA GLY A 496 -2.71 -12.43 -6.51
C GLY A 496 -2.18 -12.08 -5.13
N PHE A 497 -1.85 -13.05 -4.30
CA PHE A 497 -1.21 -12.85 -3.00
C PHE A 497 0.31 -12.76 -3.12
N VAL A 498 0.95 -12.24 -2.06
CA VAL A 498 2.41 -12.19 -1.97
C VAL A 498 3.00 -13.57 -2.26
N THR A 499 4.05 -13.58 -3.08
CA THR A 499 4.81 -14.78 -3.44
C THR A 499 6.21 -14.75 -2.83
N GLU A 500 6.84 -15.89 -2.68
CA GLU A 500 8.22 -16.00 -2.20
C GLU A 500 9.18 -15.21 -3.09
N THR A 501 8.92 -15.22 -4.41
CA THR A 501 9.73 -14.51 -5.41
C THR A 501 8.86 -13.63 -6.29
N ALA A 502 9.32 -12.39 -6.54
CA ALA A 502 8.70 -11.48 -7.49
C ALA A 502 9.77 -10.73 -8.30
N TYR A 503 9.58 -10.60 -9.62
CA TYR A 503 10.56 -9.92 -10.46
C TYR A 503 9.95 -9.20 -11.66
N GLY A 504 10.70 -8.23 -12.17
CA GLY A 504 10.29 -7.44 -13.32
C GLY A 504 11.41 -6.56 -13.85
N TYR A 505 11.08 -5.77 -14.87
CA TYR A 505 12.04 -4.86 -15.48
C TYR A 505 11.39 -3.56 -15.91
N ARG A 506 12.24 -2.54 -16.06
CA ARG A 506 11.91 -1.18 -16.53
C ARG A 506 12.86 -0.81 -17.65
N ALA A 507 12.35 -0.13 -18.66
CA ALA A 507 13.18 0.39 -19.76
C ALA A 507 12.76 1.82 -20.14
N ARG A 508 13.71 2.64 -20.51
CA ARG A 508 13.46 4.01 -20.98
C ARG A 508 14.38 4.31 -22.15
N VAL A 509 13.80 4.89 -23.20
CA VAL A 509 14.54 5.46 -24.34
C VAL A 509 14.18 6.93 -24.43
N SER A 510 15.18 7.78 -24.53
CA SER A 510 15.00 9.22 -24.82
C SER A 510 15.95 9.67 -25.92
N ALA A 511 15.53 10.65 -26.71
CA ALA A 511 16.33 11.22 -27.80
C ALA A 511 16.37 12.75 -27.68
N ASP A 512 17.56 13.31 -27.68
CA ASP A 512 17.78 14.77 -27.59
C ASP A 512 17.93 15.36 -28.98
N TYR A 513 16.97 16.18 -29.42
CA TYR A 513 17.02 16.94 -30.65
C TYR A 513 17.23 18.43 -30.33
N THR A 514 18.37 18.97 -30.74
CA THR A 514 18.72 20.36 -30.47
C THR A 514 18.35 21.24 -31.67
N ASP A 515 17.82 22.44 -31.38
CA ASP A 515 17.47 23.47 -32.36
C ASP A 515 16.61 22.94 -33.53
N VAL A 516 15.53 22.23 -33.21
CA VAL A 516 14.63 21.65 -34.22
C VAL A 516 13.96 22.74 -35.06
N PHE A 517 13.55 23.84 -34.41
CA PHE A 517 13.06 25.06 -35.03
C PHE A 517 13.19 26.24 -34.06
N ALA A 518 13.71 27.36 -34.56
CA ALA A 518 13.77 28.64 -33.83
C ALA A 518 14.41 28.57 -32.43
N GLY A 519 15.39 27.67 -32.21
CA GLY A 519 16.06 27.49 -30.91
C GLY A 519 15.34 26.58 -29.94
N VAL A 520 14.26 25.91 -30.35
CA VAL A 520 13.54 24.93 -29.52
C VAL A 520 14.25 23.59 -29.59
N ASN A 521 14.56 23.02 -28.43
CA ASN A 521 15.00 21.64 -28.29
C ASN A 521 13.80 20.73 -27.99
N LEU A 522 13.82 19.51 -28.54
CA LEU A 522 12.80 18.49 -28.28
C LEU A 522 13.45 17.25 -27.71
N LYS A 523 12.77 16.66 -26.70
CA LYS A 523 13.16 15.39 -26.08
C LYS A 523 11.97 14.44 -26.02
N PRO A 524 11.71 13.65 -27.08
CA PRO A 524 10.79 12.53 -27.00
C PRO A 524 11.34 11.43 -26.08
N MET A 525 10.46 10.77 -25.35
CA MET A 525 10.78 9.69 -24.43
C MET A 525 9.70 8.61 -24.49
N LEU A 526 10.16 7.37 -24.46
CA LEU A 526 9.36 6.15 -24.31
C LEU A 526 9.82 5.45 -23.03
N SER A 527 8.91 5.11 -22.16
CA SER A 527 9.15 4.26 -20.99
C SER A 527 8.26 3.03 -21.01
N TRP A 528 8.80 1.94 -20.55
CA TRP A 528 8.12 0.66 -20.43
C TRP A 528 8.44 0.02 -19.09
N SER A 529 7.43 -0.51 -18.41
CA SER A 529 7.59 -1.35 -17.24
C SER A 529 6.81 -2.65 -17.41
N HIS A 530 7.34 -3.74 -16.86
CA HIS A 530 6.68 -5.02 -16.83
C HIS A 530 7.07 -5.75 -15.55
N ASP A 531 6.07 -6.05 -14.73
CA ASP A 531 6.16 -6.92 -13.58
C ASP A 531 5.85 -8.33 -14.09
N VAL A 532 6.90 -9.15 -14.25
CA VAL A 532 6.82 -10.36 -15.07
C VAL A 532 6.13 -11.49 -14.33
N GLU A 533 6.51 -11.71 -13.06
CA GLU A 533 6.02 -12.82 -12.25
C GLU A 533 6.08 -12.45 -10.78
N GLY A 534 5.09 -12.91 -10.02
CA GLY A 534 5.01 -12.81 -8.58
C GLY A 534 4.51 -11.45 -8.06
N TYR A 535 4.17 -11.45 -6.79
CA TYR A 535 3.65 -10.30 -6.05
C TYR A 535 4.59 -9.97 -4.90
N ALA A 536 5.21 -8.81 -4.95
CA ALA A 536 6.14 -8.36 -3.92
C ALA A 536 5.42 -8.05 -2.59
N PRO A 537 6.12 -8.09 -1.43
CA PRO A 537 5.56 -7.77 -0.12
C PRO A 537 4.83 -6.42 -0.10
N GLN A 538 3.64 -6.41 0.48
CA GLN A 538 2.85 -5.21 0.68
C GLN A 538 2.88 -4.79 2.17
N PRO A 539 2.81 -3.48 2.48
CA PRO A 539 2.65 -2.34 1.57
C PRO A 539 3.97 -1.92 0.91
N GLY A 540 3.88 -1.34 -0.29
CA GLY A 540 5.02 -0.69 -0.95
C GLY A 540 5.90 -1.59 -1.83
N GLY A 541 5.52 -2.84 -2.08
CA GLY A 541 6.26 -3.75 -2.94
C GLY A 541 6.36 -3.30 -4.40
N ALA A 542 7.47 -3.61 -5.05
CA ALA A 542 7.82 -3.10 -6.37
C ALA A 542 7.17 -3.84 -7.54
N PHE A 543 6.60 -5.04 -7.33
CA PHE A 543 6.10 -5.91 -8.38
C PHE A 543 4.69 -6.40 -8.12
N GLN A 544 3.90 -6.44 -9.19
CA GLN A 544 2.56 -7.00 -9.24
C GLN A 544 2.39 -7.75 -10.56
N GLU A 545 2.36 -9.07 -10.51
CA GLU A 545 2.40 -9.97 -11.65
C GLU A 545 1.52 -9.53 -12.82
N GLY A 546 2.11 -9.56 -14.02
CA GLY A 546 1.44 -9.23 -15.27
C GLY A 546 1.18 -7.74 -15.50
N GLN A 547 1.42 -6.86 -14.51
CA GLN A 547 1.21 -5.44 -14.68
C GLN A 547 2.24 -4.82 -15.62
N GLN A 548 1.74 -4.04 -16.59
CA GLN A 548 2.57 -3.34 -17.57
C GLN A 548 2.20 -1.87 -17.61
N THR A 549 3.20 -1.01 -17.87
CA THR A 549 2.95 0.42 -18.04
C THR A 549 3.73 0.94 -19.25
N LEU A 550 3.02 1.63 -20.14
CA LEU A 550 3.60 2.34 -21.28
C LEU A 550 3.51 3.84 -21.01
N GLY A 551 4.66 4.52 -21.04
CA GLY A 551 4.72 5.98 -20.96
C GLY A 551 5.28 6.56 -22.24
N LEU A 552 4.59 7.56 -22.79
CA LEU A 552 5.02 8.35 -23.95
C LEU A 552 5.10 9.80 -23.52
N SER A 553 6.19 10.49 -23.82
CA SER A 553 6.25 11.94 -23.60
C SER A 553 7.11 12.64 -24.63
N VAL A 554 6.81 13.93 -24.83
CA VAL A 554 7.64 14.85 -25.57
C VAL A 554 7.80 16.11 -24.74
N GLU A 555 9.04 16.45 -24.43
CA GLU A 555 9.39 17.69 -23.76
C GLU A 555 10.00 18.66 -24.78
N ALA A 556 9.57 19.91 -24.72
CA ALA A 556 10.13 21.03 -25.50
C ALA A 556 10.76 22.01 -24.53
N SER A 557 12.01 22.44 -24.82
CA SER A 557 12.70 23.48 -24.05
C SER A 557 13.17 24.61 -24.96
N TYR A 558 13.05 25.85 -24.47
CA TYR A 558 13.46 27.05 -25.18
C TYR A 558 14.25 27.98 -24.25
N LEU A 559 15.44 28.38 -24.72
CA LEU A 559 16.39 29.26 -24.00
C LEU A 559 16.77 28.74 -22.60
N SER A 560 16.65 27.44 -22.32
CA SER A 560 16.82 26.84 -20.97
C SER A 560 15.96 27.49 -19.88
N MET A 561 14.98 28.30 -20.25
CA MET A 561 14.09 29.03 -19.36
C MET A 561 12.64 28.51 -19.44
N TYR A 562 12.17 28.25 -20.64
CA TYR A 562 10.79 27.81 -20.88
C TYR A 562 10.78 26.31 -21.17
N ASN A 563 9.88 25.60 -20.57
CA ASN A 563 9.63 24.18 -20.85
C ASN A 563 8.13 23.94 -21.09
N ALA A 564 7.83 22.96 -21.91
CA ALA A 564 6.48 22.43 -22.09
C ALA A 564 6.59 20.91 -22.32
N ALA A 565 5.68 20.14 -21.75
CA ALA A 565 5.65 18.69 -21.97
C ALA A 565 4.23 18.21 -22.22
N LEU A 566 4.13 17.23 -23.13
CA LEU A 566 2.94 16.42 -23.36
C LEU A 566 3.29 15.00 -23.00
N SER A 567 2.45 14.33 -22.20
CA SER A 567 2.65 12.93 -21.85
C SER A 567 1.35 12.14 -21.88
N TYR A 568 1.49 10.83 -22.09
CA TYR A 568 0.43 9.84 -21.98
C TYR A 568 0.99 8.62 -21.25
N THR A 569 0.23 8.13 -20.28
CA THR A 569 0.56 6.91 -19.51
C THR A 569 -0.60 5.95 -19.63
N GLN A 570 -0.30 4.70 -20.00
CA GLN A 570 -1.24 3.61 -20.11
C GLN A 570 -0.82 2.48 -19.18
N TYR A 571 -1.79 1.97 -18.40
CA TYR A 571 -1.64 0.81 -17.55
C TYR A 571 -2.35 -0.39 -18.16
N MET A 572 -1.70 -1.55 -18.18
CA MET A 572 -2.19 -2.75 -18.86
C MET A 572 -1.85 -3.98 -18.03
N GLY A 573 -2.64 -5.05 -18.19
CA GLY A 573 -2.37 -6.34 -17.56
C GLY A 573 -2.48 -6.33 -16.04
N GLY A 574 -2.09 -7.44 -15.42
CA GLY A 574 -2.20 -7.64 -13.98
C GLY A 574 -3.63 -7.89 -13.53
N ASP A 575 -4.00 -9.15 -13.33
CA ASP A 575 -5.37 -9.55 -12.96
C ASP A 575 -5.82 -8.95 -11.62
N TYR A 576 -4.86 -8.65 -10.74
CA TYR A 576 -5.08 -8.04 -9.43
C TYR A 576 -4.56 -6.59 -9.36
N SER A 577 -4.44 -5.91 -10.50
CA SER A 577 -4.01 -4.52 -10.58
C SER A 577 -5.15 -3.55 -10.27
N THR A 578 -4.89 -2.58 -9.40
CA THR A 578 -5.84 -1.49 -9.07
C THR A 578 -5.65 -0.24 -9.93
N VAL A 579 -4.74 -0.29 -10.91
CA VAL A 579 -4.40 0.87 -11.76
C VAL A 579 -4.72 0.66 -13.23
N SER A 580 -5.25 -0.50 -13.62
CA SER A 580 -5.54 -0.84 -15.02
C SER A 580 -6.56 0.08 -15.70
N ASP A 581 -7.35 0.84 -14.94
CA ASP A 581 -8.31 1.84 -15.40
C ASP A 581 -7.82 3.28 -15.19
N ARG A 582 -6.54 3.49 -14.85
CA ARG A 582 -5.96 4.79 -14.48
C ARG A 582 -5.11 5.42 -15.58
N ASP A 583 -5.41 5.14 -16.83
CA ASP A 583 -4.77 5.78 -17.98
C ASP A 583 -4.98 7.30 -17.95
N PHE A 584 -3.94 8.06 -18.26
CA PHE A 584 -4.05 9.51 -18.30
C PHE A 584 -3.15 10.17 -19.33
N ALA A 585 -3.59 11.33 -19.81
CA ALA A 585 -2.78 12.24 -20.59
C ALA A 585 -2.56 13.54 -19.80
N SER A 586 -1.40 14.16 -19.98
CA SER A 586 -1.09 15.41 -19.32
C SER A 586 -0.38 16.40 -20.24
N ILE A 587 -0.61 17.68 -19.97
CA ILE A 587 0.15 18.77 -20.55
C ILE A 587 0.67 19.65 -19.41
N SER A 588 1.95 20.03 -19.48
CA SER A 588 2.56 20.93 -18.52
C SER A 588 3.32 22.04 -19.22
N MET A 589 3.42 23.21 -18.60
CA MET A 589 4.23 24.34 -19.03
C MET A 589 4.92 24.92 -17.80
N GLY A 590 6.18 25.27 -17.95
CA GLY A 590 6.97 25.80 -16.86
C GLY A 590 7.92 26.92 -17.31
N VAL A 591 8.32 27.71 -16.33
CA VAL A 591 9.35 28.75 -16.48
C VAL A 591 10.35 28.58 -15.35
N GLN A 592 11.61 28.54 -15.69
CA GLN A 592 12.73 28.46 -14.75
C GLN A 592 13.59 29.74 -14.90
N PHE A 593 13.93 30.39 -13.78
CA PHE A 593 14.72 31.64 -13.77
C PHE A 593 15.64 31.72 -12.55
#